data_92a6878198030a6eb4380e9ff27c2420
#
_entry.id   92a6878198030a6eb4380e9ff27c2420
#
_cell.length_a   1.000
_cell.length_b   1.000
_cell.length_c   1.000
_cell.angle_alpha   90.00
_cell.angle_beta   90.00
_cell.angle_gamma   90.00
#
_symmetry.space_group_name_H-M   'P 1'
#
loop_
_entity.id
_entity.type
_entity.pdbx_description
1 polymer ?
#
loop_
_entity_poly.entity_id
_entity_poly.type
_entity_poly.pdbx_seq_one_letter_code
_entity_poly.pdbx_strand_id
1 'polypeptide(L)'
;SQREFQANGGALSLAAAAAVAYKVCMTTDFVRPDKRRPDQLRRVRIRKNYVRSALGSALCEFGRTRVICVASVEEDVPRWMRAQRVTGGWITGEYAMLPYAGGDRKQRESTRGKLDGRTVEIQRLVGRAMRTVIDLEKLGPRTIWVDCDVLEADGGTRTAAITGAFVALCLALRKLQKEGLLADWPIKRQIAAISVGILEGTPILDLCYAEDSKAAVDMNVVMTDAGEFVEVQGSGEEATFTAAQLQQMLALAEKGIRELMTLQKRAIGQSS
;
A
#
# COMPACT_ATOMS: atom_id res chain seq x y z
N SER A 1 52.26 2.72 -24.47
CA SER A 1 51.08 3.24 -25.14
C SER A 1 49.88 2.44 -24.65
N GLN A 2 49.35 2.84 -23.51
CA GLN A 2 48.06 2.31 -23.01
C GLN A 2 46.96 3.24 -23.52
N ARG A 3 46.06 2.72 -24.33
CA ARG A 3 44.84 3.41 -24.74
C ARG A 3 43.77 3.17 -23.74
N GLU A 4 43.28 4.24 -23.10
CA GLU A 4 42.11 4.28 -22.25
C GLU A 4 40.85 3.92 -23.06
N PHE A 5 40.18 2.89 -22.59
CA PHE A 5 38.83 2.54 -23.03
C PHE A 5 37.84 3.29 -22.16
N GLN A 6 37.35 4.45 -22.59
CA GLN A 6 36.22 5.11 -21.96
C GLN A 6 34.95 4.35 -22.33
N ALA A 7 34.39 3.67 -21.36
CA ALA A 7 33.05 3.07 -21.41
C ALA A 7 32.02 4.16 -21.17
N ASN A 8 31.43 4.73 -22.21
CA ASN A 8 30.20 5.51 -22.16
C ASN A 8 29.00 4.55 -22.01
N GLY A 9 28.75 4.07 -20.82
CA GLY A 9 27.56 3.31 -20.44
C GLY A 9 26.48 4.24 -19.91
N GLY A 10 25.73 4.87 -20.82
CA GLY A 10 24.48 5.54 -20.42
C GLY A 10 23.51 4.51 -19.84
N ALA A 11 23.38 4.47 -18.53
CA ALA A 11 22.34 3.68 -17.85
C ALA A 11 20.97 4.27 -18.23
N LEU A 12 20.29 3.65 -19.20
CA LEU A 12 18.88 3.86 -19.43
C LEU A 12 18.17 3.54 -18.13
N SER A 13 17.37 4.49 -17.59
CA SER A 13 16.57 4.26 -16.40
C SER A 13 15.70 3.01 -16.62
N LEU A 14 15.53 2.18 -15.60
CA LEU A 14 14.65 1.00 -15.63
C LEU A 14 13.27 1.31 -16.23
N ALA A 15 12.78 2.54 -16.04
CA ALA A 15 11.54 3.04 -16.61
C ALA A 15 11.60 3.17 -18.17
N ALA A 16 12.73 3.57 -18.75
CA ALA A 16 12.85 3.72 -20.19
C ALA A 16 12.98 2.36 -20.89
N ALA A 17 13.71 1.41 -20.31
CA ALA A 17 13.80 0.03 -20.81
C ALA A 17 12.46 -0.69 -20.72
N ALA A 18 11.71 -0.49 -19.62
CA ALA A 18 10.37 -1.06 -19.43
C ALA A 18 9.34 -0.44 -20.38
N ALA A 19 9.42 0.86 -20.70
CA ALA A 19 8.53 1.52 -21.65
C ALA A 19 8.68 0.99 -23.07
N VAL A 20 9.89 0.61 -23.47
CA VAL A 20 10.16 0.00 -24.78
C VAL A 20 9.66 -1.44 -24.82
N ALA A 21 9.86 -2.23 -23.76
CA ALA A 21 9.35 -3.60 -23.65
C ALA A 21 7.81 -3.66 -23.58
N TYR A 22 7.19 -2.67 -22.94
CA TYR A 22 5.72 -2.57 -22.82
C TYR A 22 5.02 -2.38 -24.18
N LYS A 23 5.66 -1.66 -25.11
CA LYS A 23 5.12 -1.43 -26.46
C LYS A 23 5.12 -2.67 -27.36
N VAL A 24 5.94 -3.67 -27.07
CA VAL A 24 6.14 -4.85 -27.94
C VAL A 24 5.18 -6.02 -27.63
N CYS A 25 4.52 -6.03 -26.45
CA CYS A 25 3.72 -7.18 -25.98
C CYS A 25 2.22 -6.91 -25.81
N MET A 26 1.66 -5.89 -26.47
CA MET A 26 0.22 -5.69 -26.50
C MET A 26 -0.39 -6.64 -27.54
N THR A 27 -0.90 -7.78 -27.12
CA THR A 27 -1.86 -8.52 -27.93
C THR A 27 -3.10 -7.63 -28.10
N THR A 28 -3.50 -7.38 -29.35
CA THR A 28 -4.49 -6.37 -29.72
C THR A 28 -5.91 -6.63 -29.23
N ASP A 29 -6.18 -7.77 -28.59
CA ASP A 29 -7.54 -8.22 -28.26
C ASP A 29 -7.82 -8.35 -26.74
N PHE A 30 -6.87 -8.01 -25.84
CA PHE A 30 -7.10 -8.08 -24.40
C PHE A 30 -7.98 -6.94 -23.89
N VAL A 31 -9.18 -7.26 -23.43
CA VAL A 31 -10.14 -6.30 -22.86
C VAL A 31 -10.46 -6.67 -21.43
N ARG A 32 -10.18 -5.78 -20.49
CA ARG A 32 -10.53 -5.94 -19.08
C ARG A 32 -12.06 -5.93 -18.89
N PRO A 33 -12.60 -6.65 -17.87
CA PRO A 33 -14.04 -6.71 -17.62
C PRO A 33 -14.71 -5.33 -17.46
N ASP A 34 -13.99 -4.36 -16.93
CA ASP A 34 -14.45 -2.98 -16.72
C ASP A 34 -13.98 -1.99 -17.81
N LYS A 35 -13.39 -2.50 -18.89
CA LYS A 35 -12.88 -1.75 -20.05
C LYS A 35 -11.74 -0.78 -19.74
N ARG A 36 -11.07 -0.89 -18.57
CA ARG A 36 -9.85 -0.14 -18.29
C ARG A 36 -8.70 -0.62 -19.19
N ARG A 37 -7.75 0.28 -19.46
CA ARG A 37 -6.48 -0.12 -20.05
C ARG A 37 -5.67 -0.96 -19.06
N PRO A 38 -4.77 -1.83 -19.52
CA PRO A 38 -3.91 -2.64 -18.64
C PRO A 38 -3.15 -1.82 -17.60
N ASP A 39 -2.74 -0.61 -17.94
CA ASP A 39 -1.96 0.33 -17.14
C ASP A 39 -2.78 1.35 -16.34
N GLN A 40 -4.10 1.15 -16.22
CA GLN A 40 -5.02 2.13 -15.65
C GLN A 40 -5.54 1.69 -14.27
N LEU A 41 -5.48 2.60 -13.29
CA LEU A 41 -6.11 2.42 -11.98
C LEU A 41 -7.64 2.42 -12.09
N ARG A 42 -8.31 1.73 -11.17
CA ARG A 42 -9.71 1.99 -10.85
C ARG A 42 -9.89 3.45 -10.41
N ARG A 43 -11.10 3.92 -10.34
CA ARG A 43 -11.37 5.23 -9.75
C ARG A 43 -11.00 5.21 -8.28
N VAL A 44 -9.97 5.98 -7.89
CA VAL A 44 -9.51 6.09 -6.51
C VAL A 44 -10.05 7.36 -5.87
N ARG A 45 -10.53 7.23 -4.63
CA ARG A 45 -10.95 8.35 -3.78
C ARG A 45 -10.41 8.16 -2.38
N ILE A 46 -9.91 9.23 -1.76
CA ILE A 46 -9.47 9.25 -0.38
C ILE A 46 -10.20 10.40 0.32
N ARG A 47 -11.09 10.05 1.25
CA ARG A 47 -11.87 11.02 2.02
C ARG A 47 -11.30 11.13 3.42
N LYS A 48 -10.61 12.25 3.71
CA LYS A 48 -10.01 12.53 5.03
C LYS A 48 -11.08 12.83 6.09
N ASN A 49 -10.70 12.65 7.37
CA ASN A 49 -11.54 12.94 8.54
C ASN A 49 -12.90 12.25 8.48
N TYR A 50 -12.93 11.03 7.97
CA TYR A 50 -14.16 10.28 7.78
C TYR A 50 -14.81 9.91 9.12
N VAL A 51 -14.02 9.55 10.11
CA VAL A 51 -14.43 9.34 11.50
C VAL A 51 -14.08 10.62 12.27
N ARG A 52 -15.09 11.41 12.61
CA ARG A 52 -14.90 12.76 13.20
C ARG A 52 -14.25 12.75 14.59
N SER A 53 -14.51 11.74 15.38
CA SER A 53 -13.95 11.56 16.74
C SER A 53 -12.51 11.08 16.74
N ALA A 54 -12.01 10.53 15.62
CA ALA A 54 -10.67 10.00 15.53
C ALA A 54 -9.62 11.12 15.47
N LEU A 55 -8.41 10.81 15.93
CA LEU A 55 -7.27 11.71 15.82
C LEU A 55 -6.89 11.93 14.35
N GLY A 56 -6.86 10.85 13.56
CA GLY A 56 -6.72 10.88 12.11
C GLY A 56 -7.50 9.75 11.47
N SER A 57 -8.20 10.03 10.37
CA SER A 57 -8.96 9.00 9.67
C SER A 57 -9.11 9.27 8.18
N ALA A 58 -9.22 8.20 7.40
CA ALA A 58 -9.50 8.26 5.98
C ALA A 58 -10.40 7.10 5.54
N LEU A 59 -11.33 7.35 4.63
CA LEU A 59 -11.95 6.30 3.84
C LEU A 59 -11.21 6.24 2.51
N CYS A 60 -10.57 5.11 2.24
CA CYS A 60 -9.84 4.82 1.01
C CYS A 60 -10.68 3.91 0.11
N GLU A 61 -10.95 4.36 -1.11
CA GLU A 61 -11.79 3.67 -2.08
C GLU A 61 -11.00 3.40 -3.37
N PHE A 62 -10.89 2.12 -3.76
CA PHE A 62 -10.33 1.66 -5.03
C PHE A 62 -11.45 0.96 -5.81
N GLY A 63 -12.10 1.69 -6.73
CA GLY A 63 -13.33 1.21 -7.35
C GLY A 63 -14.40 0.92 -6.29
N ARG A 64 -14.79 -0.36 -6.15
CA ARG A 64 -15.74 -0.82 -5.13
C ARG A 64 -15.07 -1.20 -3.81
N THR A 65 -13.77 -1.47 -3.79
CA THR A 65 -13.06 -1.73 -2.53
C THR A 65 -13.07 -0.49 -1.66
N ARG A 66 -13.52 -0.62 -0.41
CA ARG A 66 -13.63 0.46 0.58
C ARG A 66 -13.03 0.05 1.89
N VAL A 67 -12.06 0.81 2.38
CA VAL A 67 -11.39 0.57 3.65
C VAL A 67 -11.43 1.84 4.49
N ILE A 68 -11.95 1.76 5.71
CA ILE A 68 -11.80 2.81 6.72
C ILE A 68 -10.45 2.59 7.39
N CYS A 69 -9.61 3.62 7.42
CA CYS A 69 -8.35 3.62 8.15
C CYS A 69 -8.42 4.70 9.23
N VAL A 70 -8.12 4.32 10.46
CA VAL A 70 -8.15 5.20 11.64
C VAL A 70 -6.82 5.11 12.36
N ALA A 71 -6.25 6.26 12.75
CA ALA A 71 -5.06 6.32 13.58
C ALA A 71 -5.44 6.84 14.96
N SER A 72 -5.15 6.05 15.99
CA SER A 72 -5.34 6.35 17.41
C SER A 72 -3.99 6.38 18.10
N VAL A 73 -3.85 7.18 19.15
CA VAL A 73 -2.60 7.34 19.89
C VAL A 73 -2.82 6.95 21.35
N GLU A 74 -1.90 6.15 21.86
CA GLU A 74 -1.79 5.77 23.25
C GLU A 74 -0.48 6.33 23.80
N GLU A 75 -0.53 7.08 24.90
CA GLU A 75 0.64 7.71 25.54
C GLU A 75 1.45 6.68 26.37
N ASP A 76 1.65 5.51 25.80
CA ASP A 76 2.44 4.41 26.33
C ASP A 76 3.05 3.57 25.20
N VAL A 77 4.09 2.82 25.51
CA VAL A 77 4.77 1.92 24.56
C VAL A 77 4.52 0.45 24.93
N PRO A 78 4.63 -0.48 23.97
CA PRO A 78 4.49 -1.91 24.24
C PRO A 78 5.38 -2.40 25.39
N ARG A 79 4.87 -3.34 26.20
CA ARG A 79 5.58 -3.88 27.38
C ARG A 79 6.99 -4.38 27.06
N TRP A 80 7.18 -4.97 25.88
CA TRP A 80 8.49 -5.47 25.46
C TRP A 80 9.51 -4.33 25.23
N MET A 81 9.09 -3.15 24.72
CA MET A 81 9.96 -1.98 24.58
C MET A 81 10.42 -1.47 25.95
N ARG A 82 9.48 -1.38 26.90
CA ARG A 82 9.82 -1.00 28.29
C ARG A 82 10.78 -2.00 28.93
N ALA A 83 10.52 -3.30 28.76
CA ALA A 83 11.35 -4.37 29.30
C ALA A 83 12.78 -4.35 28.74
N GLN A 84 12.90 -4.05 27.44
CA GLN A 84 14.19 -3.98 26.73
C GLN A 84 14.82 -2.58 26.72
N ARG A 85 14.18 -1.59 27.37
CA ARG A 85 14.60 -0.17 27.39
C ARG A 85 14.83 0.41 25.99
N VAL A 86 13.99 0.03 25.02
CA VAL A 86 13.98 0.59 23.66
C VAL A 86 13.35 1.98 23.72
N THR A 87 14.04 2.98 23.19
CA THR A 87 13.57 4.37 23.11
C THR A 87 12.64 4.59 21.92
N GLY A 88 11.99 5.76 21.86
CA GLY A 88 11.06 6.11 20.79
C GLY A 88 9.67 5.53 20.96
N GLY A 89 8.88 5.64 19.91
CA GLY A 89 7.51 5.15 19.86
C GLY A 89 7.34 3.88 19.05
N TRP A 90 6.08 3.45 18.90
CA TRP A 90 5.73 2.28 18.13
C TRP A 90 4.52 2.52 17.24
N ILE A 91 4.43 1.78 16.14
CA ILE A 91 3.24 1.75 15.29
C ILE A 91 2.85 0.30 15.08
N THR A 92 1.60 0.00 15.32
CA THR A 92 0.99 -1.29 15.03
C THR A 92 -0.20 -1.11 14.10
N GLY A 93 -0.48 -2.13 13.31
CA GLY A 93 -1.63 -2.16 12.40
C GLY A 93 -2.60 -3.23 12.82
N GLU A 94 -3.87 -2.90 12.78
CA GLU A 94 -4.98 -3.84 12.85
C GLU A 94 -5.67 -3.89 11.48
N TYR A 95 -6.21 -5.05 11.14
CA TYR A 95 -6.93 -5.25 9.89
C TYR A 95 -8.09 -6.20 10.12
N ALA A 96 -9.26 -5.83 9.66
CA ALA A 96 -10.43 -6.70 9.71
C ALA A 96 -11.28 -6.53 8.46
N MET A 97 -11.95 -7.61 8.05
CA MET A 97 -13.00 -7.55 7.04
C MET A 97 -14.36 -7.66 7.73
N LEU A 98 -15.28 -6.73 7.42
CA LEU A 98 -16.64 -6.84 7.91
C LEU A 98 -17.32 -8.10 7.34
N PRO A 99 -18.24 -8.71 8.08
CA PRO A 99 -18.87 -9.97 7.68
C PRO A 99 -19.50 -9.97 6.28
N TYR A 100 -19.92 -8.82 5.80
CA TYR A 100 -20.58 -8.61 4.50
C TYR A 100 -19.65 -7.94 3.47
N ALA A 101 -18.37 -7.76 3.77
CA ALA A 101 -17.45 -7.08 2.87
C ALA A 101 -17.23 -7.83 1.54
N GLY A 102 -17.28 -9.16 1.53
CA GLY A 102 -17.29 -10.00 0.34
C GLY A 102 -18.72 -10.38 -0.07
N GLY A 103 -18.89 -11.17 -1.12
CA GLY A 103 -20.21 -11.58 -1.61
C GLY A 103 -21.07 -12.29 -0.55
N ASP A 104 -20.49 -13.29 0.11
CA ASP A 104 -21.19 -14.04 1.15
C ASP A 104 -20.82 -13.56 2.56
N ARG A 105 -21.81 -13.65 3.47
CA ARG A 105 -21.59 -13.31 4.87
C ARG A 105 -20.61 -14.27 5.53
N LYS A 106 -19.51 -13.74 6.05
CA LYS A 106 -18.52 -14.48 6.83
C LYS A 106 -18.75 -14.27 8.33
N GLN A 107 -18.44 -15.28 9.14
CA GLN A 107 -18.48 -15.13 10.60
C GLN A 107 -17.37 -14.18 11.05
N ARG A 108 -17.64 -13.33 12.05
CA ARG A 108 -16.60 -12.47 12.66
C ARG A 108 -15.50 -13.32 13.30
N GLU A 109 -14.26 -12.94 13.10
CA GLU A 109 -13.10 -13.62 13.69
C GLU A 109 -13.14 -13.56 15.21
N SER A 110 -13.63 -12.46 15.79
CA SER A 110 -13.86 -12.34 17.24
C SER A 110 -14.85 -13.38 17.79
N THR A 111 -15.87 -13.74 17.01
CA THR A 111 -16.83 -14.80 17.39
C THR A 111 -16.23 -16.20 17.23
N ARG A 112 -15.29 -16.39 16.30
CA ARG A 112 -14.57 -17.65 16.11
C ARG A 112 -13.45 -17.86 17.14
N GLY A 113 -13.06 -16.80 17.87
CA GLY A 113 -11.98 -16.84 18.85
C GLY A 113 -10.58 -17.01 18.26
N LYS A 114 -10.44 -16.91 16.93
CA LYS A 114 -9.17 -17.08 16.21
C LYS A 114 -9.13 -16.15 14.99
N LEU A 115 -8.02 -15.44 14.84
CA LEU A 115 -7.73 -14.66 13.64
C LEU A 115 -7.31 -15.59 12.48
N ASP A 116 -7.69 -15.24 11.27
CA ASP A 116 -7.19 -15.89 10.07
C ASP A 116 -5.73 -15.54 9.82
N GLY A 117 -4.95 -16.47 9.23
CA GLY A 117 -3.56 -16.21 8.87
C GLY A 117 -3.39 -15.02 7.94
N ARG A 118 -4.33 -14.83 7.00
CA ARG A 118 -4.39 -13.66 6.13
C ARG A 118 -4.56 -12.35 6.91
N THR A 119 -5.45 -12.32 7.90
CA THR A 119 -5.66 -11.15 8.75
C THR A 119 -4.39 -10.79 9.50
N VAL A 120 -3.75 -11.75 10.15
CA VAL A 120 -2.49 -11.55 10.90
C VAL A 120 -1.35 -11.08 9.96
N GLU A 121 -1.25 -11.66 8.77
CA GLU A 121 -0.26 -11.26 7.76
C GLU A 121 -0.44 -9.79 7.38
N ILE A 122 -1.68 -9.36 7.06
CA ILE A 122 -1.96 -7.98 6.63
C ILE A 122 -1.75 -6.99 7.78
N GLN A 123 -2.15 -7.31 9.01
CA GLN A 123 -1.86 -6.50 10.20
C GLN A 123 -0.36 -6.23 10.34
N ARG A 124 0.46 -7.27 10.23
CA ARG A 124 1.92 -7.14 10.30
C ARG A 124 2.48 -6.31 9.16
N LEU A 125 1.94 -6.47 7.95
CA LEU A 125 2.33 -5.71 6.77
C LEU A 125 2.01 -4.22 6.93
N VAL A 126 0.80 -3.85 7.35
CA VAL A 126 0.41 -2.45 7.60
C VAL A 126 1.34 -1.82 8.64
N GLY A 127 1.52 -2.48 9.80
CA GLY A 127 2.41 -1.96 10.85
C GLY A 127 3.85 -1.78 10.37
N ARG A 128 4.42 -2.77 9.64
CA ARG A 128 5.77 -2.70 9.08
C ARG A 128 5.89 -1.56 8.07
N ALA A 129 4.94 -1.44 7.14
CA ALA A 129 4.94 -0.39 6.14
C ALA A 129 4.95 1.01 6.77
N MET A 130 4.14 1.25 7.80
CA MET A 130 4.12 2.53 8.51
C MET A 130 5.43 2.80 9.25
N ARG A 131 6.01 1.80 9.94
CA ARG A 131 7.30 1.96 10.65
C ARG A 131 8.47 2.25 9.73
N THR A 132 8.46 1.76 8.50
CA THR A 132 9.55 2.01 7.54
C THR A 132 9.68 3.49 7.17
N VAL A 133 8.57 4.23 7.15
CA VAL A 133 8.54 5.61 6.66
C VAL A 133 8.47 6.67 7.75
N ILE A 134 8.55 6.25 9.02
CA ILE A 134 8.52 7.15 10.17
C ILE A 134 9.81 7.09 10.99
N ASP A 135 10.16 8.19 11.61
CA ASP A 135 11.18 8.27 12.65
C ASP A 135 10.51 8.01 14.01
N LEU A 136 10.72 6.81 14.53
CA LEU A 136 10.10 6.38 15.79
C LEU A 136 10.65 7.13 17.01
N GLU A 137 11.88 7.63 16.96
CA GLU A 137 12.45 8.46 18.05
C GLU A 137 11.70 9.80 18.16
N LYS A 138 11.43 10.43 17.01
CA LYS A 138 10.68 11.69 16.96
C LYS A 138 9.22 11.53 17.38
N LEU A 139 8.68 10.31 17.31
CA LEU A 139 7.33 10.04 17.79
C LEU A 139 7.25 10.15 19.32
N GLY A 140 8.35 9.93 20.03
CA GLY A 140 8.39 9.87 21.48
C GLY A 140 7.73 8.59 22.03
N PRO A 141 7.59 8.43 23.34
CA PRO A 141 7.15 7.19 23.99
C PRO A 141 5.64 6.95 23.83
N ARG A 142 5.17 6.80 22.59
CA ARG A 142 3.77 6.59 22.20
C ARG A 142 3.59 5.37 21.33
N THR A 143 2.41 4.77 21.40
CA THR A 143 1.97 3.78 20.41
C THR A 143 0.90 4.39 19.52
N ILE A 144 1.08 4.29 18.20
CA ILE A 144 0.01 4.58 17.25
C ILE A 144 -0.58 3.27 16.76
N TRP A 145 -1.88 3.13 16.98
CA TRP A 145 -2.69 2.06 16.44
C TRP A 145 -3.30 2.53 15.11
N VAL A 146 -3.12 1.72 14.07
CA VAL A 146 -3.71 2.00 12.76
C VAL A 146 -4.69 0.88 12.43
N ASP A 147 -5.97 1.17 12.64
CA ASP A 147 -7.07 0.25 12.40
C ASP A 147 -7.54 0.38 10.95
N CYS A 148 -7.64 -0.74 10.24
CA CYS A 148 -8.05 -0.82 8.84
C CYS A 148 -9.23 -1.79 8.70
N ASP A 149 -10.44 -1.25 8.62
CA ASP A 149 -11.67 -2.04 8.47
C ASP A 149 -12.16 -2.02 7.02
N VAL A 150 -12.25 -3.20 6.42
CA VAL A 150 -12.76 -3.37 5.06
C VAL A 150 -14.28 -3.41 5.08
N LEU A 151 -14.91 -2.39 4.49
CA LEU A 151 -16.36 -2.26 4.36
C LEU A 151 -16.88 -3.03 3.15
N GLU A 152 -16.14 -2.96 2.02
CA GLU A 152 -16.46 -3.64 0.77
C GLU A 152 -15.15 -4.09 0.12
N ALA A 153 -15.11 -5.34 -0.34
CA ALA A 153 -13.93 -5.98 -0.90
C ALA A 153 -14.17 -6.36 -2.38
N ASP A 154 -13.41 -5.75 -3.27
CA ASP A 154 -13.40 -6.01 -4.70
C ASP A 154 -11.95 -6.04 -5.24
N GLY A 155 -11.08 -6.88 -4.61
CA GLY A 155 -9.65 -6.92 -4.89
C GLY A 155 -8.86 -5.75 -4.28
N GLY A 156 -7.58 -5.96 -3.97
CA GLY A 156 -6.67 -4.91 -3.48
C GLY A 156 -6.99 -4.36 -2.08
N THR A 157 -7.61 -5.12 -1.19
CA THR A 157 -7.98 -4.64 0.15
C THR A 157 -6.77 -4.28 1.00
N ARG A 158 -5.69 -5.08 0.95
CA ARG A 158 -4.43 -4.82 1.67
C ARG A 158 -3.71 -3.57 1.15
N THR A 159 -3.73 -3.32 -0.15
CA THR A 159 -3.08 -2.17 -0.77
C THR A 159 -3.86 -0.88 -0.49
N ALA A 160 -5.20 -0.93 -0.52
CA ALA A 160 -6.06 0.16 -0.10
C ALA A 160 -5.89 0.47 1.41
N ALA A 161 -5.74 -0.56 2.27
CA ALA A 161 -5.47 -0.40 3.70
C ALA A 161 -4.16 0.34 3.94
N ILE A 162 -3.04 -0.08 3.33
CA ILE A 162 -1.74 0.60 3.49
C ILE A 162 -1.80 2.05 2.99
N THR A 163 -2.42 2.26 1.82
CA THR A 163 -2.52 3.58 1.19
C THR A 163 -3.38 4.54 2.04
N GLY A 164 -4.50 4.04 2.60
CA GLY A 164 -5.37 4.82 3.50
C GLY A 164 -4.77 5.01 4.89
N ALA A 165 -4.09 3.99 5.43
CA ALA A 165 -3.38 4.02 6.71
C ALA A 165 -2.36 5.16 6.76
N PHE A 166 -1.58 5.35 5.70
CA PHE A 166 -0.63 6.46 5.62
C PHE A 166 -1.32 7.83 5.72
N VAL A 167 -2.46 8.01 5.07
CA VAL A 167 -3.22 9.27 5.17
C VAL A 167 -3.76 9.48 6.58
N ALA A 168 -4.35 8.45 7.20
CA ALA A 168 -4.84 8.53 8.57
C ALA A 168 -3.72 8.86 9.56
N LEU A 169 -2.55 8.21 9.42
CA LEU A 169 -1.35 8.46 10.20
C LEU A 169 -0.88 9.92 10.07
N CYS A 170 -0.75 10.44 8.84
CA CYS A 170 -0.33 11.82 8.62
C CYS A 170 -1.29 12.83 9.26
N LEU A 171 -2.61 12.58 9.18
CA LEU A 171 -3.62 13.45 9.80
C LEU A 171 -3.53 13.44 11.33
N ALA A 172 -3.32 12.27 11.93
CA ALA A 172 -3.12 12.12 13.37
C ALA A 172 -1.87 12.88 13.84
N LEU A 173 -0.74 12.67 13.16
CA LEU A 173 0.52 13.35 13.50
C LEU A 173 0.43 14.87 13.37
N ARG A 174 -0.28 15.38 12.35
CA ARG A 174 -0.54 16.83 12.22
C ARG A 174 -1.36 17.38 13.37
N LYS A 175 -2.32 16.63 13.87
CA LYS A 175 -3.13 17.06 15.01
C LYS A 175 -2.28 17.08 16.27
N LEU A 176 -1.46 16.06 16.53
CA LEU A 176 -0.50 16.04 17.63
C LEU A 176 0.48 17.24 17.58
N GLN A 177 1.00 17.53 16.38
CA GLN A 177 1.92 18.67 16.19
C GLN A 177 1.22 19.99 16.47
N LYS A 178 -0.02 20.16 16.00
CA LYS A 178 -0.82 21.37 16.25
C LYS A 178 -1.14 21.56 17.74
N GLU A 179 -1.32 20.48 18.48
CA GLU A 179 -1.58 20.46 19.92
C GLU A 179 -0.29 20.60 20.75
N GLY A 180 0.88 20.74 20.10
CA GLY A 180 2.19 20.88 20.79
C GLY A 180 2.71 19.59 21.39
N LEU A 181 2.07 18.45 21.11
CA LEU A 181 2.46 17.14 21.65
C LEU A 181 3.56 16.44 20.83
N LEU A 182 3.90 16.98 19.67
CA LEU A 182 4.93 16.49 18.76
C LEU A 182 5.83 17.66 18.33
N ALA A 183 7.10 17.64 18.74
CA ALA A 183 8.03 18.74 18.47
C ALA A 183 8.44 18.77 16.98
N ASP A 184 8.85 17.64 16.46
CA ASP A 184 9.34 17.49 15.09
C ASP A 184 8.39 16.64 14.23
N TRP A 185 8.39 16.89 12.92
CA TRP A 185 7.66 16.07 11.98
C TRP A 185 8.36 14.70 11.79
N PRO A 186 7.71 13.57 12.12
CA PRO A 186 8.40 12.28 12.14
C PRO A 186 8.35 11.52 10.81
N ILE A 187 7.49 11.90 9.84
CA ILE A 187 7.42 11.20 8.55
C ILE A 187 8.68 11.51 7.72
N LYS A 188 9.41 10.47 7.35
CA LYS A 188 10.62 10.52 6.51
C LYS A 188 10.30 10.42 5.02
N ARG A 189 9.33 9.59 4.67
CA ARG A 189 8.94 9.26 3.28
C ARG A 189 7.44 9.09 3.17
N GLN A 190 6.91 9.28 1.97
CA GLN A 190 5.56 8.87 1.61
C GLN A 190 5.56 7.40 1.20
N ILE A 191 4.44 6.69 1.40
CA ILE A 191 4.29 5.28 1.06
C ILE A 191 2.89 5.03 0.49
N ALA A 192 2.82 4.18 -0.52
CA ALA A 192 1.57 3.64 -1.03
C ALA A 192 1.75 2.20 -1.50
N ALA A 193 0.65 1.52 -1.74
CA ALA A 193 0.64 0.13 -2.18
C ALA A 193 -0.38 -0.09 -3.28
N ILE A 194 -0.06 -1.02 -4.19
CA ILE A 194 -0.94 -1.40 -5.30
C ILE A 194 -0.81 -2.89 -5.62
N SER A 195 -1.86 -3.48 -6.19
CA SER A 195 -1.79 -4.81 -6.80
C SER A 195 -1.46 -4.70 -8.29
N VAL A 196 -0.69 -5.67 -8.77
CA VAL A 196 -0.41 -5.92 -10.19
C VAL A 196 -0.47 -7.41 -10.43
N GLY A 197 -0.72 -7.84 -11.64
CA GLY A 197 -0.78 -9.27 -11.94
C GLY A 197 -0.69 -9.55 -13.42
N ILE A 198 -0.80 -10.83 -13.77
CA ILE A 198 -0.84 -11.29 -15.17
C ILE A 198 -2.19 -11.98 -15.40
N LEU A 199 -2.99 -11.40 -16.28
CA LEU A 199 -4.27 -11.94 -16.71
C LEU A 199 -4.21 -12.23 -18.22
N GLU A 200 -4.50 -13.49 -18.62
CA GLU A 200 -4.42 -13.92 -20.02
C GLU A 200 -3.10 -13.53 -20.72
N GLY A 201 -1.97 -13.69 -19.98
CA GLY A 201 -0.63 -13.35 -20.46
C GLY A 201 -0.30 -11.85 -20.46
N THR A 202 -1.24 -10.97 -20.13
CA THR A 202 -1.05 -9.51 -20.12
C THR A 202 -0.82 -9.01 -18.70
N PRO A 203 0.29 -8.29 -18.41
CA PRO A 203 0.48 -7.59 -17.15
C PRO A 203 -0.52 -6.46 -16.98
N ILE A 204 -1.22 -6.42 -15.83
CA ILE A 204 -2.24 -5.43 -15.52
C ILE A 204 -2.02 -4.77 -14.17
N LEU A 205 -2.45 -3.52 -14.06
CA LEU A 205 -2.40 -2.68 -12.86
C LEU A 205 -3.73 -2.71 -12.13
N ASP A 206 -3.71 -2.79 -10.80
CA ASP A 206 -4.87 -2.60 -9.92
C ASP A 206 -6.01 -3.58 -10.22
N LEU A 207 -5.82 -4.84 -9.83
CA LEU A 207 -6.77 -5.91 -10.08
C LEU A 207 -8.04 -5.73 -9.23
N CYS A 208 -9.22 -5.83 -9.87
CA CYS A 208 -10.46 -6.06 -9.16
C CYS A 208 -10.62 -7.57 -8.85
N TYR A 209 -11.60 -7.94 -8.03
CA TYR A 209 -11.78 -9.34 -7.61
C TYR A 209 -12.01 -10.31 -8.79
N ALA A 210 -12.75 -9.86 -9.81
CA ALA A 210 -13.01 -10.68 -10.99
C ALA A 210 -11.75 -10.94 -11.85
N GLU A 211 -10.75 -10.08 -11.75
CA GLU A 211 -9.44 -10.24 -12.39
C GLU A 211 -8.49 -11.04 -11.49
N ASP A 212 -8.41 -10.68 -10.20
CA ASP A 212 -7.60 -11.31 -9.16
C ASP A 212 -7.87 -12.83 -9.08
N SER A 213 -9.14 -13.22 -9.08
CA SER A 213 -9.54 -14.63 -9.03
C SER A 213 -9.21 -15.47 -10.27
N LYS A 214 -8.78 -14.84 -11.37
CA LYS A 214 -8.41 -15.49 -12.62
C LYS A 214 -7.00 -15.21 -13.06
N ALA A 215 -6.29 -14.36 -12.30
CA ALA A 215 -4.92 -13.99 -12.62
C ALA A 215 -3.99 -15.19 -12.48
N ALA A 216 -3.18 -15.43 -13.50
CA ALA A 216 -2.12 -16.44 -13.44
C ALA A 216 -1.02 -16.05 -12.42
N VAL A 217 -0.84 -14.74 -12.20
CA VAL A 217 0.08 -14.18 -11.20
C VAL A 217 -0.62 -13.02 -10.51
N ASP A 218 -0.63 -13.02 -9.18
CA ASP A 218 -1.01 -11.91 -8.32
C ASP A 218 0.21 -11.40 -7.56
N MET A 219 0.40 -10.08 -7.55
CA MET A 219 1.50 -9.43 -6.86
C MET A 219 1.03 -8.15 -6.18
N ASN A 220 1.46 -7.96 -4.93
CA ASN A 220 1.24 -6.74 -4.18
C ASN A 220 2.58 -6.04 -3.95
N VAL A 221 2.64 -4.75 -4.26
CA VAL A 221 3.86 -3.94 -4.18
C VAL A 221 3.62 -2.77 -3.25
N VAL A 222 4.54 -2.57 -2.30
CA VAL A 222 4.59 -1.43 -1.38
C VAL A 222 5.88 -0.67 -1.65
N MET A 223 5.79 0.63 -1.94
CA MET A 223 6.94 1.42 -2.33
C MET A 223 6.89 2.83 -1.74
N THR A 224 8.06 3.41 -1.49
CA THR A 224 8.24 4.80 -1.04
C THR A 224 8.26 5.78 -2.22
N ASP A 225 8.14 7.08 -1.92
CA ASP A 225 8.29 8.17 -2.91
C ASP A 225 9.70 8.30 -3.48
N ALA A 226 10.71 7.72 -2.83
CA ALA A 226 12.07 7.60 -3.36
C ALA A 226 12.22 6.48 -4.41
N GLY A 227 11.17 5.68 -4.64
CA GLY A 227 11.23 4.52 -5.55
C GLY A 227 11.80 3.26 -4.89
N GLU A 228 11.89 3.24 -3.55
CA GLU A 228 12.41 2.10 -2.79
C GLU A 228 11.28 1.15 -2.41
N PHE A 229 11.50 -0.14 -2.60
CA PHE A 229 10.52 -1.15 -2.23
C PHE A 229 10.56 -1.43 -0.72
N VAL A 230 9.38 -1.44 -0.11
CA VAL A 230 9.18 -1.87 1.28
C VAL A 230 8.76 -3.34 1.31
N GLU A 231 7.95 -3.74 0.34
CA GLU A 231 7.55 -5.13 0.17
C GLU A 231 7.17 -5.40 -1.28
N VAL A 232 7.56 -6.57 -1.77
CA VAL A 232 7.12 -7.16 -3.02
C VAL A 232 6.69 -8.58 -2.70
N GLN A 233 5.39 -8.84 -2.78
CA GLN A 233 4.81 -10.16 -2.54
C GLN A 233 4.07 -10.59 -3.78
N GLY A 234 4.51 -11.66 -4.42
CA GLY A 234 3.89 -12.17 -5.63
C GLY A 234 3.98 -13.69 -5.68
N SER A 235 2.93 -14.31 -6.19
CA SER A 235 2.86 -15.74 -6.43
C SER A 235 2.22 -16.03 -7.78
N GLY A 236 2.65 -17.09 -8.42
CA GLY A 236 1.95 -17.71 -9.53
C GLY A 236 0.99 -18.75 -8.98
N GLU A 237 -0.30 -18.63 -9.26
CA GLU A 237 -1.30 -19.64 -8.97
C GLU A 237 -1.37 -20.60 -10.16
N GLU A 238 -0.85 -21.83 -9.99
CA GLU A 238 -0.73 -22.85 -11.04
C GLU A 238 0.09 -22.41 -12.27
N ALA A 239 0.86 -21.30 -12.16
CA ALA A 239 1.65 -20.73 -13.24
C ALA A 239 2.99 -20.20 -12.74
N THR A 240 3.94 -20.06 -13.68
CA THR A 240 5.21 -19.38 -13.43
C THR A 240 5.27 -18.06 -14.18
N PHE A 241 6.14 -17.16 -13.78
CA PHE A 241 6.40 -15.92 -14.48
C PHE A 241 7.90 -15.67 -14.66
N THR A 242 8.25 -15.03 -15.77
CA THR A 242 9.63 -14.74 -16.14
C THR A 242 10.15 -13.47 -15.44
N ALA A 243 11.47 -13.29 -15.43
CA ALA A 243 12.09 -12.05 -14.95
C ALA A 243 11.62 -10.82 -15.75
N ALA A 244 11.35 -10.96 -17.05
CA ALA A 244 10.82 -9.88 -17.88
C ALA A 244 9.39 -9.49 -17.45
N GLN A 245 8.52 -10.45 -17.18
CA GLN A 245 7.18 -10.21 -16.66
C GLN A 245 7.21 -9.56 -15.26
N LEU A 246 8.13 -9.99 -14.39
CA LEU A 246 8.35 -9.35 -13.11
C LEU A 246 8.71 -7.87 -13.29
N GLN A 247 9.64 -7.54 -14.17
CA GLN A 247 10.02 -6.15 -14.45
C GLN A 247 8.85 -5.32 -14.98
N GLN A 248 8.01 -5.88 -15.85
CA GLN A 248 6.81 -5.21 -16.36
C GLN A 248 5.80 -4.93 -15.25
N MET A 249 5.53 -5.91 -14.37
CA MET A 249 4.65 -5.72 -13.22
C MET A 249 5.19 -4.66 -12.24
N LEU A 250 6.49 -4.65 -11.95
CA LEU A 250 7.11 -3.64 -11.09
C LEU A 250 7.02 -2.24 -11.70
N ALA A 251 7.20 -2.09 -13.01
CA ALA A 251 7.02 -0.80 -13.69
C ALA A 251 5.57 -0.30 -13.64
N LEU A 252 4.59 -1.19 -13.81
CA LEU A 252 3.17 -0.85 -13.62
C LEU A 252 2.88 -0.45 -12.18
N ALA A 253 3.43 -1.18 -11.21
CA ALA A 253 3.27 -0.88 -9.79
C ALA A 253 3.84 0.51 -9.44
N GLU A 254 5.04 0.83 -9.90
CA GLU A 254 5.64 2.16 -9.70
C GLU A 254 4.75 3.27 -10.25
N LYS A 255 4.26 3.12 -11.49
CA LYS A 255 3.33 4.08 -12.09
C LYS A 255 2.09 4.27 -11.21
N GLY A 256 1.40 3.19 -10.83
CA GLY A 256 0.20 3.26 -10.01
C GLY A 256 0.44 3.87 -8.63
N ILE A 257 1.55 3.51 -7.99
CA ILE A 257 1.95 4.06 -6.68
C ILE A 257 2.19 5.56 -6.74
N ARG A 258 2.85 6.08 -7.78
CA ARG A 258 3.05 7.53 -7.96
C ARG A 258 1.73 8.29 -8.15
N GLU A 259 0.77 7.70 -8.87
CA GLU A 259 -0.58 8.27 -8.99
C GLU A 259 -1.31 8.27 -7.64
N LEU A 260 -1.23 7.18 -6.85
CA LEU A 260 -1.80 7.09 -5.51
C LEU A 260 -1.19 8.12 -4.55
N MET A 261 0.13 8.30 -4.58
CA MET A 261 0.83 9.29 -3.77
C MET A 261 0.37 10.72 -4.06
N THR A 262 0.07 11.02 -5.32
CA THR A 262 -0.51 12.32 -5.70
C THR A 262 -1.89 12.52 -5.07
N LEU A 263 -2.72 11.48 -5.04
CA LEU A 263 -4.03 11.52 -4.40
C LEU A 263 -3.93 11.63 -2.87
N GLN A 264 -2.97 10.95 -2.25
CA GLN A 264 -2.68 11.08 -0.82
C GLN A 264 -2.27 12.51 -0.45
N LYS A 265 -1.35 13.15 -1.22
CA LYS A 265 -0.94 14.55 -1.01
C LYS A 265 -2.14 15.49 -1.01
N ARG A 266 -3.03 15.37 -2.00
CA ARG A 266 -4.27 16.16 -2.09
C ARG A 266 -5.18 15.91 -0.88
N ALA A 267 -5.37 14.66 -0.46
CA ALA A 267 -6.20 14.32 0.69
C ALA A 267 -5.64 14.89 2.00
N ILE A 268 -4.32 14.85 2.19
CA ILE A 268 -3.64 15.41 3.36
C ILE A 268 -3.63 16.96 3.32
N GLY A 269 -3.86 17.59 2.16
CA GLY A 269 -3.79 19.04 2.00
C GLY A 269 -2.37 19.56 1.85
N GLN A 270 -1.49 18.78 1.20
CA GLN A 270 -0.20 19.23 0.70
C GLN A 270 -0.38 19.63 -0.77
N SER A 271 0.04 20.87 -1.12
CA SER A 271 0.14 21.29 -2.52
C SER A 271 1.13 20.36 -3.26
N SER A 272 0.78 20.02 -4.48
CA SER A 272 1.60 19.15 -5.36
C SER A 272 2.88 19.85 -5.74
#